data_c755ec05510df3e7cf5f4bc8af133263
#
_entry.id   c755ec05510df3e7cf5f4bc8af133263
#
_cell.length_a   1.000
_cell.length_b   1.000
_cell.length_c   1.000
_cell.angle_alpha   90.00
_cell.angle_beta   90.00
_cell.angle_gamma   90.00
#
_symmetry.space_group_name_H-M   'P 1'
#
loop_
_entity.id
_entity.type
_entity.pdbx_description
1 polymer ?
#
loop_
_entity_poly.entity_id
_entity_poly.type
_entity_poly.pdbx_seq_one_letter_code
_entity_poly.pdbx_strand_id
1 'polypeptide(L)'
;SEMCIRDRTDKGTLYTSRYGSLLIENYPWRLVLKDADGRLLTQTRCWSDNDSTQVKVPPFSFIKRGSDNSRSINPVFSLAPNEKIYGCGESATALNKAGQKVNLFVTDPQGPETPDMYKPIPFFFSNRGYGMFMHTSAPVTCDFGRSYIGATKLFMADEAMDIFIFLGSPKEMLSEYTALVGRPEMPPLWSFGTWMSRITYFSEAEGRDVARKLRENKIPSDVIHFDTGWFGVDWQCDYAFAADRFDNPRQMLTDLRSQGFRTCLWQLPYFTPKNKFFPELVERGLYVRNGKGQLPYEDVVLDFTNPETVQWYQEKLGNLIEMGVGAIKVDFGEGAPLDAIYANGRSGLYEHNLYPLRYNKTVADIIKKLHGENIIWARSAWAGSQRYPLHWGGDAATTETGFEGTIRSGLSIGLSGFCFWSNDIGGFVTQSPESLYRRWLPFGFLTSHSRVHGAPPTEPWYYGKEFTDYFRRCAELKYKLMPYVYAQSK
;
A
#
# COMPACT_ATOMS: atom_id res chain seq x y z
N SER A 1 3.13 -14.42 -22.94
CA SER A 1 2.96 -15.62 -22.09
C SER A 1 3.46 -16.82 -22.87
N GLU A 2 4.52 -17.44 -22.40
CA GLU A 2 4.99 -18.71 -22.96
C GLU A 2 3.96 -19.78 -22.59
N MET A 3 3.52 -20.52 -23.61
CA MET A 3 2.63 -21.65 -23.38
C MET A 3 3.39 -22.71 -22.58
N CYS A 4 2.89 -23.06 -21.40
CA CYS A 4 3.32 -24.26 -20.71
C CYS A 4 2.94 -25.48 -21.54
N ILE A 5 3.88 -26.34 -21.85
CA ILE A 5 3.60 -27.64 -22.43
C ILE A 5 2.97 -28.50 -21.32
N ARG A 6 1.80 -29.08 -21.61
CA ARG A 6 1.08 -29.97 -20.68
C ARG A 6 1.17 -31.41 -21.19
N ASP A 7 1.84 -32.25 -20.41
CA ASP A 7 1.97 -33.68 -20.69
C ASP A 7 1.31 -34.52 -19.60
N ARG A 8 0.71 -35.62 -19.99
CA ARG A 8 0.29 -36.66 -19.05
C ARG A 8 1.45 -37.66 -18.86
N THR A 9 1.75 -37.93 -17.60
CA THR A 9 2.77 -38.92 -17.20
C THR A 9 2.08 -40.02 -16.39
N ASP A 10 2.78 -41.14 -16.17
CA ASP A 10 2.28 -42.21 -15.29
C ASP A 10 2.04 -41.74 -13.86
N LYS A 11 2.70 -40.66 -13.44
CA LYS A 11 2.59 -40.07 -12.09
C LYS A 11 1.54 -38.98 -11.98
N GLY A 12 1.14 -38.35 -13.09
CA GLY A 12 0.23 -37.21 -13.06
C GLY A 12 0.30 -36.32 -14.28
N THR A 13 0.14 -34.99 -14.08
CA THR A 13 0.22 -34.00 -15.14
C THR A 13 1.46 -33.11 -14.93
N LEU A 14 2.30 -33.03 -15.95
CA LEU A 14 3.51 -32.20 -15.98
C LEU A 14 3.25 -30.94 -16.83
N TYR A 15 3.55 -29.78 -16.26
CA TYR A 15 3.60 -28.50 -16.95
C TYR A 15 5.06 -28.04 -17.05
N THR A 16 5.52 -27.70 -18.25
CA THR A 16 6.89 -27.25 -18.46
C THR A 16 6.96 -25.89 -19.14
N SER A 17 7.95 -25.10 -18.76
CA SER A 17 8.31 -23.82 -19.38
C SER A 17 9.84 -23.73 -19.46
N ARG A 18 10.38 -22.67 -20.07
CA ARG A 18 11.83 -22.43 -20.08
C ARG A 18 12.44 -22.20 -18.69
N TYR A 19 11.63 -21.83 -17.72
CA TYR A 19 12.07 -21.52 -16.35
C TYR A 19 12.04 -22.73 -15.40
N GLY A 20 11.34 -23.81 -15.81
CA GLY A 20 11.18 -24.97 -14.97
C GLY A 20 9.89 -25.73 -15.20
N SER A 21 9.52 -26.54 -14.22
CA SER A 21 8.35 -27.42 -14.33
C SER A 21 7.54 -27.50 -13.05
N LEU A 22 6.21 -27.72 -13.23
CA LEU A 22 5.27 -28.10 -12.19
C LEU A 22 4.69 -29.48 -12.51
N LEU A 23 4.97 -30.45 -11.65
CA LEU A 23 4.32 -31.76 -11.69
C LEU A 23 3.18 -31.80 -10.66
N ILE A 24 1.97 -32.12 -11.11
CA ILE A 24 0.83 -32.44 -10.26
C ILE A 24 0.74 -33.97 -10.21
N GLU A 25 1.26 -34.57 -9.12
CA GLU A 25 1.19 -36.00 -8.92
C GLU A 25 -0.20 -36.44 -8.43
N ASN A 26 -0.68 -37.59 -8.89
CA ASN A 26 -2.00 -38.06 -8.53
C ASN A 26 -2.00 -38.87 -7.22
N TYR A 27 -0.97 -39.69 -7.00
CA TYR A 27 -0.87 -40.53 -5.83
C TYR A 27 0.59 -40.76 -5.38
N PRO A 28 0.96 -40.39 -4.13
CA PRO A 28 0.18 -39.49 -3.29
C PRO A 28 0.02 -38.12 -3.94
N TRP A 29 -1.11 -37.44 -3.73
CA TRP A 29 -1.33 -36.15 -4.35
C TRP A 29 -0.26 -35.13 -3.89
N ARG A 30 0.43 -34.50 -4.85
CA ARG A 30 1.52 -33.60 -4.56
C ARG A 30 1.75 -32.61 -5.71
N LEU A 31 2.08 -31.37 -5.36
CA LEU A 31 2.66 -30.39 -6.29
C LEU A 31 4.18 -30.43 -6.12
N VAL A 32 4.92 -30.60 -7.20
CA VAL A 32 6.39 -30.59 -7.21
C VAL A 32 6.87 -29.54 -8.19
N LEU A 33 7.61 -28.56 -7.68
CA LEU A 33 8.12 -27.43 -8.46
C LEU A 33 9.63 -27.57 -8.62
N LYS A 34 10.11 -27.56 -9.87
CA LYS A 34 11.53 -27.66 -10.23
C LYS A 34 11.96 -26.51 -11.13
N ASP A 35 13.23 -26.12 -11.06
CA ASP A 35 13.83 -25.20 -12.03
C ASP A 35 14.12 -25.88 -13.38
N ALA A 36 14.69 -25.11 -14.32
CA ALA A 36 15.02 -25.59 -15.66
C ALA A 36 16.06 -26.72 -15.67
N ASP A 37 16.94 -26.76 -14.65
CA ASP A 37 17.96 -27.81 -14.47
C ASP A 37 17.43 -29.05 -13.74
N GLY A 38 16.13 -29.08 -13.41
CA GLY A 38 15.47 -30.19 -12.71
C GLY A 38 15.71 -30.21 -11.20
N ARG A 39 16.32 -29.17 -10.63
CA ARG A 39 16.53 -29.03 -9.18
C ARG A 39 15.19 -28.73 -8.49
N LEU A 40 14.89 -29.44 -7.42
CA LEU A 40 13.71 -29.21 -6.60
C LEU A 40 13.74 -27.81 -5.96
N LEU A 41 12.75 -26.97 -6.25
CA LEU A 41 12.56 -25.65 -5.63
C LEU A 41 11.73 -25.75 -4.36
N THR A 42 10.51 -26.26 -4.49
CA THR A 42 9.60 -26.60 -3.38
C THR A 42 8.61 -27.66 -3.82
N GLN A 43 7.94 -28.26 -2.86
CA GLN A 43 6.84 -29.19 -3.11
C GLN A 43 5.86 -29.14 -1.95
N THR A 44 4.59 -29.52 -2.19
CA THR A 44 3.67 -29.72 -1.07
C THR A 44 4.16 -30.87 -0.21
N ARG A 45 3.97 -30.76 1.09
CA ARG A 45 4.26 -31.87 2.02
C ARG A 45 3.33 -33.03 1.65
N CYS A 46 3.85 -34.23 1.68
CA CYS A 46 3.02 -35.42 1.48
C CYS A 46 3.20 -36.40 2.64
N TRP A 47 2.15 -37.13 2.90
CA TRP A 47 2.20 -38.27 3.79
C TRP A 47 2.86 -39.43 3.07
N SER A 48 3.82 -40.08 3.69
CA SER A 48 4.37 -41.38 3.27
C SER A 48 4.07 -42.42 4.34
N ASP A 49 3.39 -43.46 3.98
CA ASP A 49 3.09 -44.57 4.90
C ASP A 49 4.36 -45.37 5.31
N ASN A 50 5.44 -45.20 4.55
CA ASN A 50 6.71 -45.93 4.78
C ASN A 50 7.67 -45.19 5.69
N ASP A 51 7.37 -43.98 6.15
CA ASP A 51 8.25 -43.21 7.02
C ASP A 51 7.61 -43.01 8.40
N SER A 52 7.92 -43.94 9.29
CA SER A 52 7.42 -43.94 10.67
C SER A 52 8.02 -42.84 11.55
N THR A 53 9.05 -42.12 11.06
CA THR A 53 9.84 -41.18 11.86
C THR A 53 9.48 -39.71 11.56
N GLN A 54 8.81 -39.42 10.48
CA GLN A 54 8.48 -38.05 10.09
C GLN A 54 7.14 -37.56 10.63
N VAL A 55 7.14 -36.28 11.04
CA VAL A 55 5.88 -35.57 11.38
C VAL A 55 5.01 -35.51 10.14
N LYS A 56 3.88 -36.15 10.20
CA LYS A 56 2.93 -36.28 9.09
C LYS A 56 2.14 -34.99 8.96
N VAL A 57 2.52 -34.15 8.01
CA VAL A 57 1.82 -32.91 7.66
C VAL A 57 1.11 -33.12 6.33
N PRO A 58 -0.24 -33.04 6.27
CA PRO A 58 -0.95 -33.18 5.02
C PRO A 58 -0.59 -32.03 4.07
N PRO A 59 -0.57 -32.25 2.74
CA PRO A 59 -0.29 -31.21 1.74
C PRO A 59 -1.32 -30.08 1.78
N PHE A 60 -2.56 -30.42 2.15
CA PHE A 60 -3.66 -29.50 2.41
C PHE A 60 -4.40 -29.90 3.66
N SER A 61 -4.87 -28.90 4.39
CA SER A 61 -5.85 -29.08 5.46
C SER A 61 -7.00 -28.10 5.29
N PHE A 62 -8.20 -28.55 5.65
CA PHE A 62 -9.38 -27.71 5.76
C PHE A 62 -9.72 -27.55 7.24
N ILE A 63 -10.00 -26.31 7.62
CA ILE A 63 -10.48 -25.98 8.97
C ILE A 63 -11.92 -25.52 8.81
N LYS A 64 -12.83 -26.22 9.50
CA LYS A 64 -14.23 -25.83 9.59
C LYS A 64 -14.49 -25.24 10.95
N ARG A 65 -14.97 -23.99 10.99
CA ARG A 65 -15.38 -23.36 12.22
C ARG A 65 -16.77 -23.86 12.63
N GLY A 66 -16.92 -24.31 13.89
CA GLY A 66 -18.17 -24.88 14.37
C GLY A 66 -19.30 -23.87 14.58
N SER A 67 -18.98 -22.57 14.80
CA SER A 67 -19.96 -21.53 15.08
C SER A 67 -20.77 -21.07 13.87
N ASP A 68 -20.14 -21.01 12.69
CA ASP A 68 -20.72 -20.45 11.46
C ASP A 68 -20.53 -21.34 10.23
N ASN A 69 -19.95 -22.54 10.41
CA ASN A 69 -19.56 -23.46 9.36
C ASN A 69 -18.60 -22.88 8.30
N SER A 70 -18.00 -21.73 8.52
CA SER A 70 -17.00 -21.17 7.62
C SER A 70 -15.81 -22.13 7.48
N ARG A 71 -15.21 -22.15 6.32
CA ARG A 71 -14.08 -23.02 6.00
C ARG A 71 -12.85 -22.17 5.69
N SER A 72 -11.69 -22.73 5.98
CA SER A 72 -10.39 -22.14 5.63
C SER A 72 -9.51 -23.24 5.07
N ILE A 73 -8.66 -22.89 4.12
CA ILE A 73 -7.73 -23.81 3.49
C ILE A 73 -6.29 -23.49 3.89
N ASN A 74 -5.49 -24.50 4.11
CA ASN A 74 -4.10 -24.35 4.51
C ASN A 74 -3.18 -25.30 3.72
N PRO A 75 -2.71 -24.92 2.53
CA PRO A 75 -1.65 -25.64 1.84
C PRO A 75 -0.32 -25.53 2.59
N VAL A 76 0.47 -26.60 2.53
CA VAL A 76 1.76 -26.69 3.20
C VAL A 76 2.83 -27.11 2.19
N PHE A 77 3.81 -26.22 1.98
CA PHE A 77 4.96 -26.45 1.11
C PHE A 77 6.21 -26.69 1.92
N SER A 78 7.21 -27.33 1.32
CA SER A 78 8.52 -27.49 1.93
C SER A 78 9.26 -26.13 1.94
N LEU A 79 9.96 -25.88 3.03
CA LEU A 79 10.92 -24.77 3.17
C LEU A 79 12.31 -25.36 3.33
N ALA A 80 13.21 -25.07 2.41
CA ALA A 80 14.56 -25.63 2.42
C ALA A 80 15.46 -24.94 3.49
N PRO A 81 16.48 -25.62 4.00
CA PRO A 81 17.48 -24.97 4.85
C PRO A 81 18.11 -23.75 4.16
N ASN A 82 18.28 -22.66 4.90
CA ASN A 82 18.86 -21.39 4.42
C ASN A 82 18.06 -20.70 3.29
N GLU A 83 16.84 -21.12 3.02
CA GLU A 83 15.94 -20.43 2.11
C GLU A 83 15.56 -19.07 2.67
N LYS A 84 15.52 -18.06 1.78
CA LYS A 84 15.13 -16.69 2.11
C LYS A 84 13.86 -16.33 1.36
N ILE A 85 12.91 -15.73 2.06
CA ILE A 85 11.62 -15.33 1.53
C ILE A 85 11.49 -13.79 1.61
N TYR A 86 10.98 -13.18 0.55
CA TYR A 86 10.79 -11.74 0.43
C TYR A 86 9.40 -11.42 -0.10
N GLY A 87 8.92 -10.19 0.13
CA GLY A 87 7.59 -9.75 -0.27
C GLY A 87 6.65 -9.59 0.92
N CYS A 88 5.38 -9.96 0.75
CA CYS A 88 4.30 -9.84 1.73
C CYS A 88 3.84 -8.40 2.02
N GLY A 89 4.24 -7.42 1.22
CA GLY A 89 3.80 -6.03 1.39
C GLY A 89 4.76 -5.17 2.21
N GLU A 90 4.22 -4.10 2.81
CA GLU A 90 4.98 -3.07 3.53
C GLU A 90 5.27 -3.49 4.97
N SER A 91 6.12 -4.47 5.14
CA SER A 91 6.43 -5.05 6.46
C SER A 91 7.69 -4.45 7.07
N ALA A 92 7.57 -3.90 8.27
CA ALA A 92 8.68 -3.34 9.05
C ALA A 92 9.52 -4.39 9.78
N THR A 93 9.09 -5.65 9.80
CA THR A 93 9.89 -6.76 10.36
C THR A 93 11.11 -7.07 9.50
N ALA A 94 11.93 -8.04 9.87
CA ALA A 94 13.09 -8.40 9.08
C ALA A 94 12.73 -8.64 7.61
N LEU A 95 13.56 -8.14 6.68
CA LEU A 95 13.28 -8.19 5.25
C LEU A 95 13.15 -9.63 4.74
N ASN A 96 14.02 -10.54 5.21
CA ASN A 96 13.85 -11.98 5.02
C ASN A 96 12.76 -12.50 5.96
N LYS A 97 11.68 -13.02 5.38
CA LYS A 97 10.51 -13.53 6.11
C LYS A 97 10.67 -14.97 6.62
N ALA A 98 11.74 -15.69 6.24
CA ALA A 98 12.00 -17.02 6.80
C ALA A 98 12.12 -16.96 8.34
N GLY A 99 11.44 -17.86 9.03
CA GLY A 99 11.31 -17.88 10.49
C GLY A 99 10.21 -16.96 11.04
N GLN A 100 9.44 -16.30 10.18
CA GLN A 100 8.37 -15.39 10.58
C GLN A 100 6.98 -15.94 10.25
N LYS A 101 5.98 -15.41 10.96
CA LYS A 101 4.57 -15.51 10.61
C LYS A 101 4.09 -14.11 10.22
N VAL A 102 3.52 -13.98 9.03
CA VAL A 102 3.07 -12.70 8.46
C VAL A 102 1.57 -12.77 8.23
N ASN A 103 0.83 -11.84 8.84
CA ASN A 103 -0.60 -11.71 8.64
C ASN A 103 -0.86 -10.71 7.51
N LEU A 104 -1.54 -11.16 6.47
CA LEU A 104 -1.95 -10.34 5.33
C LEU A 104 -3.39 -9.91 5.55
N PHE A 105 -3.52 -8.82 6.27
CA PHE A 105 -4.78 -8.20 6.63
C PHE A 105 -4.55 -6.70 6.77
N VAL A 106 -5.33 -5.89 6.06
CA VAL A 106 -5.20 -4.43 6.06
C VAL A 106 -5.62 -3.89 7.42
N THR A 107 -4.72 -3.24 8.11
CA THR A 107 -4.98 -2.59 9.41
C THR A 107 -4.31 -1.24 9.48
N ASP A 108 -4.73 -0.40 10.41
CA ASP A 108 -3.99 0.78 10.83
C ASP A 108 -3.05 0.41 12.00
N PRO A 109 -1.75 0.18 11.76
CA PRO A 109 -0.81 -0.20 12.79
C PRO A 109 -0.34 0.99 13.63
N GLN A 110 -0.75 2.22 13.27
CA GLN A 110 -0.25 3.47 13.86
C GLN A 110 1.29 3.58 13.81
N GLY A 111 1.89 3.15 12.68
CA GLY A 111 3.32 3.23 12.42
C GLY A 111 3.99 1.88 12.15
N PRO A 112 5.29 1.88 11.79
CA PRO A 112 6.02 0.68 11.38
C PRO A 112 6.63 -0.10 12.55
N GLU A 113 6.25 0.16 13.80
CA GLU A 113 6.80 -0.51 14.98
C GLU A 113 6.10 -1.83 15.32
N THR A 114 5.12 -2.24 14.54
CA THR A 114 4.36 -3.48 14.74
C THR A 114 4.50 -4.41 13.53
N PRO A 115 4.12 -5.70 13.65
CA PRO A 115 4.07 -6.60 12.50
C PRO A 115 2.87 -6.36 11.57
N ASP A 116 1.91 -5.54 11.97
CA ASP A 116 0.73 -5.19 11.19
C ASP A 116 1.07 -4.20 10.07
N MET A 117 0.21 -4.09 9.07
CA MET A 117 0.54 -3.37 7.84
C MET A 117 -0.65 -2.60 7.28
N TYR A 118 -0.41 -1.36 6.85
CA TYR A 118 -1.32 -0.63 5.96
C TYR A 118 -1.46 -1.29 4.58
N LYS A 119 -0.40 -1.94 4.10
CA LYS A 119 -0.28 -2.46 2.73
C LYS A 119 0.24 -3.90 2.72
N PRO A 120 -0.52 -4.87 3.28
CA PRO A 120 -0.20 -6.28 3.10
C PRO A 120 -0.46 -6.70 1.66
N ILE A 121 0.46 -7.45 1.06
CA ILE A 121 0.34 -7.93 -0.32
C ILE A 121 0.49 -9.45 -0.33
N PRO A 122 -0.49 -10.21 -0.88
CA PRO A 122 -0.48 -11.67 -0.84
C PRO A 122 0.45 -12.26 -1.92
N PHE A 123 1.65 -11.71 -2.04
CA PHE A 123 2.72 -12.13 -2.94
C PHE A 123 4.04 -12.23 -2.19
N PHE A 124 4.74 -13.34 -2.40
CA PHE A 124 6.10 -13.52 -1.93
C PHE A 124 6.93 -14.28 -2.96
N PHE A 125 8.24 -14.19 -2.85
CA PHE A 125 9.17 -15.01 -3.63
C PHE A 125 10.36 -15.48 -2.79
N SER A 126 10.92 -16.63 -3.24
CA SER A 126 12.07 -17.28 -2.65
C SER A 126 13.35 -16.99 -3.44
N ASN A 127 14.50 -16.89 -2.73
CA ASN A 127 15.82 -16.86 -3.37
C ASN A 127 16.15 -18.15 -4.13
N ARG A 128 15.31 -19.18 -4.07
CA ARG A 128 15.45 -20.43 -4.82
C ARG A 128 14.90 -20.35 -6.25
N GLY A 129 14.26 -19.24 -6.62
CA GLY A 129 13.77 -19.00 -8.00
C GLY A 129 12.29 -19.33 -8.20
N TYR A 130 11.48 -19.27 -7.17
CA TYR A 130 10.03 -19.35 -7.28
C TYR A 130 9.34 -18.24 -6.48
N GLY A 131 8.13 -17.87 -6.90
CA GLY A 131 7.23 -16.96 -6.19
C GLY A 131 5.80 -17.46 -6.23
N MET A 132 4.98 -16.98 -5.30
CA MET A 132 3.56 -17.31 -5.21
C MET A 132 2.74 -16.06 -4.95
N PHE A 133 1.63 -15.93 -5.67
CA PHE A 133 0.59 -14.94 -5.42
C PHE A 133 -0.69 -15.68 -5.04
N MET A 134 -1.16 -15.46 -3.82
CA MET A 134 -2.45 -15.98 -3.34
C MET A 134 -3.54 -15.03 -3.85
N HIS A 135 -4.28 -15.47 -4.87
CA HIS A 135 -5.35 -14.69 -5.51
C HIS A 135 -6.63 -14.77 -4.69
N THR A 136 -6.59 -14.23 -3.51
CA THR A 136 -7.75 -14.02 -2.63
C THR A 136 -7.69 -12.65 -2.00
N SER A 137 -8.83 -12.11 -1.61
CA SER A 137 -8.92 -10.91 -0.79
C SER A 137 -9.36 -11.22 0.65
N ALA A 138 -9.63 -12.48 0.96
CA ALA A 138 -9.81 -12.92 2.34
C ALA A 138 -8.50 -12.80 3.14
N PRO A 139 -8.55 -12.69 4.48
CA PRO A 139 -7.34 -12.69 5.29
C PRO A 139 -6.46 -13.92 5.06
N VAL A 140 -5.14 -13.69 4.96
CA VAL A 140 -4.15 -14.76 4.76
C VAL A 140 -3.08 -14.66 5.87
N THR A 141 -2.69 -15.81 6.42
CA THR A 141 -1.50 -15.92 7.27
C THR A 141 -0.45 -16.78 6.60
N CYS A 142 0.72 -16.20 6.33
CA CYS A 142 1.88 -16.91 5.82
C CYS A 142 2.82 -17.26 6.97
N ASP A 143 3.04 -18.55 7.20
CA ASP A 143 4.00 -19.05 8.20
C ASP A 143 5.21 -19.65 7.47
N PHE A 144 6.29 -18.90 7.46
CA PHE A 144 7.53 -19.29 6.77
C PHE A 144 8.51 -19.98 7.71
N GLY A 145 8.11 -21.10 8.29
CA GLY A 145 8.97 -21.88 9.17
C GLY A 145 8.95 -21.45 10.64
N ARG A 146 8.04 -20.58 11.06
CA ARG A 146 7.92 -20.15 12.46
C ARG A 146 7.35 -21.24 13.34
N SER A 147 6.25 -21.87 12.91
CA SER A 147 5.61 -22.97 13.67
C SER A 147 6.26 -24.32 13.38
N TYR A 148 6.79 -24.51 12.17
CA TYR A 148 7.50 -25.74 11.76
C TYR A 148 8.59 -25.41 10.76
N ILE A 149 9.84 -25.54 11.17
CA ILE A 149 11.03 -25.00 10.50
C ILE A 149 11.21 -25.43 9.04
N GLY A 150 10.73 -26.60 8.67
CA GLY A 150 10.83 -27.15 7.31
C GLY A 150 9.61 -26.90 6.43
N ALA A 151 8.70 -26.00 6.82
CA ALA A 151 7.45 -25.80 6.10
C ALA A 151 7.05 -24.34 5.95
N THR A 152 6.55 -24.00 4.76
CA THR A 152 5.76 -22.81 4.48
C THR A 152 4.28 -23.18 4.52
N LYS A 153 3.51 -22.58 5.40
CA LYS A 153 2.07 -22.76 5.53
C LYS A 153 1.35 -21.49 5.10
N LEU A 154 0.35 -21.64 4.23
CA LEU A 154 -0.43 -20.52 3.71
C LEU A 154 -1.88 -20.68 4.15
N PHE A 155 -2.19 -20.21 5.37
CA PHE A 155 -3.55 -20.24 5.87
C PHE A 155 -4.37 -19.14 5.21
N MET A 156 -5.40 -19.52 4.45
CA MET A 156 -6.32 -18.60 3.79
C MET A 156 -7.71 -18.75 4.41
N ALA A 157 -8.32 -17.64 4.83
CA ALA A 157 -9.70 -17.61 5.32
C ALA A 157 -10.69 -17.70 4.16
N ASP A 158 -10.49 -18.67 3.28
CA ASP A 158 -11.25 -18.89 2.05
C ASP A 158 -11.53 -20.36 1.86
N GLU A 159 -12.62 -20.70 1.17
CA GLU A 159 -13.01 -22.07 0.89
C GLU A 159 -12.27 -22.69 -0.31
N ALA A 160 -11.65 -21.86 -1.13
CA ALA A 160 -10.92 -22.24 -2.33
C ALA A 160 -9.48 -21.71 -2.31
N MET A 161 -8.60 -22.40 -3.02
CA MET A 161 -7.24 -21.97 -3.22
C MET A 161 -7.04 -21.62 -4.70
N ASP A 162 -6.73 -20.34 -4.95
CA ASP A 162 -6.29 -19.85 -6.25
C ASP A 162 -4.88 -19.24 -6.07
N ILE A 163 -3.87 -19.91 -6.61
CA ILE A 163 -2.46 -19.53 -6.48
C ILE A 163 -1.80 -19.45 -7.85
N PHE A 164 -1.21 -18.28 -8.16
CA PHE A 164 -0.31 -18.13 -9.29
C PHE A 164 1.12 -18.42 -8.84
N ILE A 165 1.80 -19.26 -9.59
CA ILE A 165 3.19 -19.66 -9.34
C ILE A 165 4.08 -19.05 -10.42
N PHE A 166 5.13 -18.36 -9.98
CA PHE A 166 6.12 -17.73 -10.84
C PHE A 166 7.46 -18.46 -10.70
N LEU A 167 8.19 -18.60 -11.79
CA LEU A 167 9.53 -19.17 -11.83
C LEU A 167 10.50 -18.19 -12.48
N GLY A 168 11.74 -18.12 -12.00
CA GLY A 168 12.80 -17.29 -12.55
C GLY A 168 13.53 -16.48 -11.49
N SER A 169 14.25 -15.46 -11.94
CA SER A 169 14.92 -14.50 -11.07
C SER A 169 13.89 -13.57 -10.36
N PRO A 170 14.26 -12.89 -9.27
CA PRO A 170 13.36 -11.93 -8.60
C PRO A 170 12.80 -10.86 -9.54
N LYS A 171 13.60 -10.37 -10.50
CA LYS A 171 13.15 -9.37 -11.47
C LYS A 171 12.10 -9.94 -12.44
N GLU A 172 12.29 -11.15 -12.93
CA GLU A 172 11.33 -11.81 -13.81
C GLU A 172 10.04 -12.11 -13.06
N MET A 173 10.10 -12.64 -11.85
CA MET A 173 8.91 -12.92 -11.02
C MET A 173 8.11 -11.65 -10.71
N LEU A 174 8.78 -10.54 -10.34
CA LEU A 174 8.11 -9.25 -10.13
C LEU A 174 7.50 -8.69 -11.43
N SER A 175 8.19 -8.86 -12.57
CA SER A 175 7.67 -8.45 -13.86
C SER A 175 6.40 -9.20 -14.24
N GLU A 176 6.38 -10.52 -14.09
CA GLU A 176 5.21 -11.35 -14.39
C GLU A 176 4.07 -11.08 -13.40
N TYR A 177 4.38 -10.95 -12.11
CA TYR A 177 3.40 -10.61 -11.08
C TYR A 177 2.73 -9.26 -11.39
N THR A 178 3.51 -8.21 -11.68
CA THR A 178 2.94 -6.90 -12.00
C THR A 178 2.25 -6.86 -13.37
N ALA A 179 2.64 -7.72 -14.31
CA ALA A 179 1.88 -7.90 -15.55
C ALA A 179 0.48 -8.50 -15.29
N LEU A 180 0.38 -9.40 -14.31
CA LEU A 180 -0.87 -10.04 -13.94
C LEU A 180 -1.81 -9.08 -13.16
N VAL A 181 -1.29 -8.42 -12.13
CA VAL A 181 -2.10 -7.58 -11.22
C VAL A 181 -2.15 -6.11 -11.60
N GLY A 182 -1.38 -5.71 -12.60
CA GLY A 182 -1.27 -4.36 -13.13
C GLY A 182 0.06 -3.68 -12.80
N ARG A 183 0.65 -3.05 -13.80
CA ARG A 183 1.90 -2.28 -13.67
C ARG A 183 1.59 -0.89 -13.14
N PRO A 184 2.50 -0.28 -12.35
CA PRO A 184 2.38 1.12 -11.98
C PRO A 184 2.35 2.02 -13.23
N GLU A 185 1.43 2.97 -13.26
CA GLU A 185 1.50 4.04 -14.24
C GLU A 185 2.60 5.03 -13.86
N MET A 186 3.19 5.70 -14.85
CA MET A 186 4.23 6.69 -14.60
C MET A 186 3.61 7.96 -14.02
N PRO A 187 3.98 8.39 -12.81
CA PRO A 187 3.49 9.64 -12.25
C PRO A 187 4.16 10.85 -12.93
N PRO A 188 3.55 12.06 -12.84
CA PRO A 188 4.09 13.25 -13.48
C PRO A 188 5.44 13.67 -12.87
N LEU A 189 6.30 14.27 -13.68
CA LEU A 189 7.67 14.64 -13.29
C LEU A 189 7.72 15.51 -12.02
N TRP A 190 6.80 16.46 -11.91
CA TRP A 190 6.76 17.36 -10.75
C TRP A 190 6.55 16.61 -9.42
N SER A 191 5.91 15.42 -9.44
CA SER A 191 5.66 14.64 -8.22
C SER A 191 6.93 14.06 -7.60
N PHE A 192 8.00 13.92 -8.36
CA PHE A 192 9.31 13.45 -7.89
C PHE A 192 10.07 14.54 -7.10
N GLY A 193 9.62 15.77 -7.13
CA GLY A 193 10.19 16.86 -6.35
C GLY A 193 9.91 16.78 -4.85
N THR A 194 10.24 17.83 -4.13
CA THR A 194 10.01 17.93 -2.68
C THR A 194 8.57 18.35 -2.42
N TRP A 195 7.88 17.60 -1.57
CA TRP A 195 6.57 17.94 -1.02
C TRP A 195 6.75 18.49 0.38
N MET A 196 6.31 19.73 0.59
CA MET A 196 6.40 20.39 1.87
C MET A 196 5.05 20.37 2.58
N SER A 197 5.05 19.85 3.80
CA SER A 197 3.88 19.67 4.62
C SER A 197 4.24 19.64 6.10
N ARG A 198 3.25 19.81 6.93
CA ARG A 198 3.18 19.43 8.34
C ARG A 198 1.77 18.93 8.62
N ILE A 199 1.44 18.52 9.87
CA ILE A 199 0.11 17.98 10.18
C ILE A 199 -0.96 18.87 9.58
N THR A 200 -0.89 20.18 9.66
CA THR A 200 -1.63 20.98 8.70
C THR A 200 -1.15 22.44 8.63
N TYR A 201 -1.38 23.07 7.47
CA TYR A 201 -1.46 24.50 7.31
C TYR A 201 -2.93 24.89 7.39
N PHE A 202 -3.29 25.69 8.38
CA PHE A 202 -4.70 26.01 8.65
C PHE A 202 -5.25 27.12 7.78
N SER A 203 -4.41 27.87 7.05
CA SER A 203 -4.84 29.04 6.29
C SER A 203 -4.09 29.22 4.98
N GLU A 204 -4.71 30.00 4.09
CA GLU A 204 -4.08 30.49 2.86
C GLU A 204 -2.78 31.25 3.17
N ALA A 205 -2.79 32.10 4.22
CA ALA A 205 -1.63 32.88 4.63
C ALA A 205 -0.45 31.99 5.03
N GLU A 206 -0.68 30.91 5.80
CA GLU A 206 0.38 29.97 6.18
C GLU A 206 0.96 29.24 4.95
N GLY A 207 0.12 28.73 4.05
CA GLY A 207 0.57 28.06 2.85
C GLY A 207 1.41 28.96 1.94
N ARG A 208 1.00 30.22 1.76
CA ARG A 208 1.73 31.23 1.00
C ARG A 208 3.06 31.61 1.66
N ASP A 209 3.09 31.75 2.98
CA ASP A 209 4.32 32.07 3.72
C ASP A 209 5.37 30.96 3.60
N VAL A 210 4.93 29.71 3.71
CA VAL A 210 5.82 28.54 3.52
C VAL A 210 6.37 28.50 2.10
N ALA A 211 5.55 28.69 1.08
CA ALA A 211 5.97 28.72 -0.32
C ALA A 211 7.00 29.84 -0.56
N ARG A 212 6.75 31.05 -0.02
CA ARG A 212 7.68 32.18 -0.08
C ARG A 212 9.03 31.85 0.60
N LYS A 213 9.00 31.32 1.83
CA LYS A 213 10.20 30.95 2.60
C LYS A 213 11.03 29.85 1.93
N LEU A 214 10.40 28.87 1.27
CA LEU A 214 11.12 27.88 0.47
C LEU A 214 11.93 28.53 -0.65
N ARG A 215 11.34 29.50 -1.38
CA ARG A 215 12.06 30.25 -2.44
C ARG A 215 13.15 31.17 -1.89
N GLU A 216 12.89 31.90 -0.80
CA GLU A 216 13.87 32.75 -0.13
C GLU A 216 15.09 31.97 0.37
N ASN A 217 14.87 30.79 0.94
CA ASN A 217 15.93 29.88 1.39
C ASN A 217 16.53 29.05 0.23
N LYS A 218 16.10 29.25 -1.02
CA LYS A 218 16.57 28.54 -2.21
C LYS A 218 16.41 27.01 -2.07
N ILE A 219 15.36 26.56 -1.41
CA ILE A 219 15.05 25.13 -1.24
C ILE A 219 14.15 24.71 -2.41
N PRO A 220 14.63 23.81 -3.30
CA PRO A 220 13.81 23.32 -4.39
C PRO A 220 12.64 22.51 -3.85
N SER A 221 11.42 22.85 -4.31
CA SER A 221 10.18 22.21 -3.87
C SER A 221 9.09 22.41 -4.93
N ASP A 222 8.25 21.42 -5.13
CA ASP A 222 7.21 21.39 -6.15
C ASP A 222 5.79 21.32 -5.59
N VAL A 223 5.61 20.95 -4.33
CA VAL A 223 4.27 20.76 -3.76
C VAL A 223 4.16 21.39 -2.37
N ILE A 224 3.06 22.09 -2.15
CA ILE A 224 2.56 22.48 -0.83
C ILE A 224 1.33 21.59 -0.53
N HIS A 225 1.39 20.88 0.60
CA HIS A 225 0.31 20.00 1.01
C HIS A 225 -0.42 20.58 2.22
N PHE A 226 -1.75 20.72 2.09
CA PHE A 226 -2.68 21.05 3.17
C PHE A 226 -3.30 19.76 3.69
N ASP A 227 -3.10 19.48 4.97
CA ASP A 227 -3.62 18.29 5.63
C ASP A 227 -5.00 18.57 6.28
N THR A 228 -5.38 17.92 7.36
CA THR A 228 -6.75 17.85 7.94
C THR A 228 -7.46 19.18 8.14
N GLY A 229 -6.75 20.28 8.34
CA GLY A 229 -7.29 21.59 8.74
C GLY A 229 -7.69 22.53 7.60
N TRP A 230 -7.70 22.10 6.34
CA TRP A 230 -8.14 22.97 5.24
C TRP A 230 -9.68 23.10 5.15
N PHE A 231 -10.44 22.19 5.76
CA PHE A 231 -11.90 22.19 5.85
C PHE A 231 -12.44 23.25 6.83
N GLY A 232 -13.73 23.54 6.75
CA GLY A 232 -14.41 24.42 7.70
C GLY A 232 -14.26 23.96 9.16
N VAL A 233 -14.37 22.66 9.40
CA VAL A 233 -14.05 22.02 10.67
C VAL A 233 -12.98 20.96 10.44
N ASP A 234 -11.92 20.99 11.24
CA ASP A 234 -10.80 20.05 11.16
C ASP A 234 -11.31 18.60 11.17
N TRP A 235 -10.75 17.76 10.31
CA TRP A 235 -11.17 16.36 10.06
C TRP A 235 -12.55 16.13 9.43
N GLN A 236 -13.40 17.15 9.30
CA GLN A 236 -14.73 17.00 8.70
C GLN A 236 -14.67 17.26 7.20
N CYS A 237 -14.49 16.19 6.40
CA CYS A 237 -14.41 16.28 4.94
C CYS A 237 -15.70 16.88 4.32
N ASP A 238 -15.76 18.21 4.25
CA ASP A 238 -16.86 18.95 3.62
C ASP A 238 -16.55 19.41 2.19
N TYR A 239 -15.36 19.08 1.68
CA TYR A 239 -14.86 19.37 0.32
C TYR A 239 -14.94 20.85 -0.07
N ALA A 240 -14.83 21.72 0.92
CA ALA A 240 -14.75 23.16 0.76
C ALA A 240 -13.64 23.76 1.61
N PHE A 241 -12.89 24.71 1.07
CA PHE A 241 -11.93 25.46 1.87
C PHE A 241 -12.66 26.28 2.94
N ALA A 242 -12.12 26.32 4.14
CA ALA A 242 -12.67 27.11 5.24
C ALA A 242 -12.73 28.60 4.88
N ALA A 243 -13.94 29.15 4.76
CA ALA A 243 -14.16 30.51 4.25
C ALA A 243 -13.58 31.63 5.15
N ASP A 244 -13.36 31.33 6.43
CA ASP A 244 -12.73 32.22 7.41
C ASP A 244 -11.21 32.25 7.37
N ARG A 245 -10.57 31.30 6.64
CA ARG A 245 -9.11 31.13 6.60
C ARG A 245 -8.54 31.05 5.18
N PHE A 246 -9.39 30.93 4.19
CA PHE A 246 -9.03 30.90 2.76
C PHE A 246 -9.94 31.86 2.00
N ASP A 247 -9.48 33.10 1.83
CA ASP A 247 -10.27 34.18 1.24
C ASP A 247 -10.59 33.92 -0.24
N ASN A 248 -9.59 33.48 -1.00
CA ASN A 248 -9.75 33.14 -2.41
C ASN A 248 -8.94 31.89 -2.80
N PRO A 249 -9.45 30.69 -2.50
CA PRO A 249 -8.71 29.46 -2.75
C PRO A 249 -8.29 29.29 -4.22
N ARG A 250 -9.14 29.65 -5.18
CA ARG A 250 -8.82 29.56 -6.61
C ARG A 250 -7.63 30.46 -6.98
N GLN A 251 -7.59 31.68 -6.46
CA GLN A 251 -6.47 32.59 -6.68
C GLN A 251 -5.21 32.08 -6.00
N MET A 252 -5.31 31.58 -4.76
CA MET A 252 -4.19 30.96 -4.03
C MET A 252 -3.57 29.80 -4.86
N LEU A 253 -4.39 28.90 -5.36
CA LEU A 253 -3.93 27.76 -6.18
C LEU A 253 -3.25 28.23 -7.48
N THR A 254 -3.80 29.28 -8.12
CA THR A 254 -3.22 29.89 -9.32
C THR A 254 -1.87 30.53 -9.03
N ASP A 255 -1.76 31.29 -7.94
CA ASP A 255 -0.53 31.96 -7.54
C ASP A 255 0.56 30.98 -7.15
N LEU A 256 0.22 29.93 -6.37
CA LEU A 256 1.17 28.86 -6.03
C LEU A 256 1.66 28.15 -7.31
N ARG A 257 0.75 27.88 -8.24
CA ARG A 257 1.11 27.24 -9.52
C ARG A 257 2.03 28.13 -10.36
N SER A 258 1.80 29.44 -10.38
CA SER A 258 2.68 30.40 -11.08
C SER A 258 4.10 30.45 -10.50
N GLN A 259 4.24 30.16 -9.21
CA GLN A 259 5.52 30.05 -8.50
C GLN A 259 6.16 28.66 -8.63
N GLY A 260 5.56 27.74 -9.40
CA GLY A 260 6.05 26.39 -9.64
C GLY A 260 5.59 25.35 -8.60
N PHE A 261 4.61 25.68 -7.75
CA PHE A 261 4.04 24.72 -6.79
C PHE A 261 2.73 24.09 -7.30
N ARG A 262 2.55 22.82 -7.05
CA ARG A 262 1.27 22.14 -7.05
C ARG A 262 0.73 22.11 -5.61
N THR A 263 -0.56 21.88 -5.47
CA THR A 263 -1.21 21.75 -4.16
C THR A 263 -1.78 20.36 -4.01
N CYS A 264 -1.53 19.74 -2.87
CA CYS A 264 -2.16 18.48 -2.47
C CYS A 264 -3.12 18.74 -1.31
N LEU A 265 -4.29 18.10 -1.32
CA LEU A 265 -5.29 18.20 -0.26
C LEU A 265 -5.54 16.83 0.37
N TRP A 266 -5.63 16.82 1.70
CA TRP A 266 -6.00 15.64 2.50
C TRP A 266 -7.51 15.38 2.47
N GLN A 267 -7.90 14.12 2.57
CA GLN A 267 -9.26 13.67 2.80
C GLN A 267 -9.29 12.18 3.24
N LEU A 268 -10.42 11.72 3.74
CA LEU A 268 -10.70 10.34 4.16
C LEU A 268 -12.11 9.90 3.74
N PRO A 269 -12.42 8.58 3.71
CA PRO A 269 -13.69 8.06 3.22
C PRO A 269 -14.73 7.79 4.31
N TYR A 270 -14.60 8.43 5.49
CA TYR A 270 -15.48 8.22 6.64
C TYR A 270 -16.19 9.54 7.01
N PHE A 271 -17.44 9.44 7.42
CA PHE A 271 -18.27 10.63 7.73
C PHE A 271 -18.97 10.41 9.06
N THR A 272 -18.63 11.24 10.05
CA THR A 272 -19.30 11.25 11.34
C THR A 272 -20.70 11.83 11.25
N PRO A 273 -21.61 11.58 12.20
CA PRO A 273 -22.92 12.21 12.28
C PRO A 273 -22.90 13.75 12.28
N LYS A 274 -21.77 14.37 12.61
CA LYS A 274 -21.58 15.83 12.61
C LYS A 274 -21.25 16.39 11.23
N ASN A 275 -20.89 15.53 10.26
CA ASN A 275 -20.57 15.98 8.91
C ASN A 275 -21.83 16.40 8.16
N LYS A 276 -21.76 17.52 7.42
CA LYS A 276 -22.92 18.05 6.67
C LYS A 276 -23.48 17.09 5.62
N PHE A 277 -22.67 16.17 5.10
CA PHE A 277 -23.10 15.18 4.11
C PHE A 277 -23.67 13.90 4.73
N PHE A 278 -23.54 13.70 6.03
CA PHE A 278 -24.00 12.47 6.69
C PHE A 278 -25.48 12.17 6.42
N PRO A 279 -26.44 13.14 6.53
CA PRO A 279 -27.84 12.86 6.23
C PRO A 279 -28.06 12.41 4.77
N GLU A 280 -27.44 13.08 3.81
CA GLU A 280 -27.52 12.74 2.38
C GLU A 280 -26.97 11.31 2.12
N LEU A 281 -25.80 10.99 2.70
CA LEU A 281 -25.18 9.69 2.53
C LEU A 281 -26.01 8.55 3.09
N VAL A 282 -26.67 8.78 4.24
CA VAL A 282 -27.57 7.79 4.86
C VAL A 282 -28.85 7.64 4.05
N GLU A 283 -29.50 8.75 3.65
CA GLU A 283 -30.74 8.72 2.87
C GLU A 283 -30.54 8.01 1.53
N ARG A 284 -29.44 8.29 0.83
CA ARG A 284 -29.11 7.66 -0.46
C ARG A 284 -28.50 6.25 -0.33
N GLY A 285 -28.19 5.82 0.89
CA GLY A 285 -27.59 4.50 1.14
C GLY A 285 -26.19 4.31 0.53
N LEU A 286 -25.37 5.39 0.52
CA LEU A 286 -24.04 5.40 -0.09
C LEU A 286 -22.95 4.83 0.85
N TYR A 287 -23.31 3.99 1.76
CA TYR A 287 -22.44 3.44 2.80
C TYR A 287 -22.47 1.90 2.83
N VAL A 288 -21.41 1.33 3.38
CA VAL A 288 -21.35 -0.10 3.67
C VAL A 288 -22.39 -0.44 4.74
N ARG A 289 -23.14 -1.54 4.57
CA ARG A 289 -24.22 -1.94 5.48
C ARG A 289 -23.81 -3.18 6.28
N ASN A 290 -24.25 -3.27 7.54
CA ASN A 290 -24.15 -4.51 8.29
C ASN A 290 -25.17 -5.56 7.78
N GLY A 291 -25.11 -6.77 8.33
CA GLY A 291 -26.02 -7.85 7.95
C GLY A 291 -27.52 -7.58 8.20
N LYS A 292 -27.86 -6.47 8.91
CA LYS A 292 -29.24 -6.02 9.16
C LYS A 292 -29.64 -4.85 8.26
N GLY A 293 -28.76 -4.42 7.34
CA GLY A 293 -29.00 -3.29 6.45
C GLY A 293 -28.79 -1.91 7.06
N GLN A 294 -28.19 -1.84 8.26
CA GLN A 294 -27.95 -0.62 9.04
C GLN A 294 -26.49 -0.15 8.87
N LEU A 295 -26.17 1.03 9.40
CA LEU A 295 -24.80 1.48 9.60
C LEU A 295 -24.04 0.45 10.46
N PRO A 296 -22.84 0.00 10.05
CA PRO A 296 -22.04 -0.96 10.82
C PRO A 296 -21.44 -0.32 12.08
N TYR A 297 -21.19 0.99 12.01
CA TYR A 297 -20.70 1.86 13.07
C TYR A 297 -21.63 3.09 13.20
N GLU A 298 -21.33 4.01 14.08
CA GLU A 298 -22.03 5.31 14.13
C GLU A 298 -21.74 6.15 12.90
N ASP A 299 -20.55 5.99 12.30
CA ASP A 299 -20.07 6.73 11.13
C ASP A 299 -20.48 6.03 9.82
N VAL A 300 -20.64 6.83 8.77
CA VAL A 300 -20.71 6.34 7.40
C VAL A 300 -19.32 5.94 6.94
N VAL A 301 -19.18 4.70 6.46
CA VAL A 301 -18.05 4.21 5.66
C VAL A 301 -18.52 4.11 4.22
N LEU A 302 -17.94 4.89 3.30
CA LEU A 302 -18.37 4.91 1.90
C LEU A 302 -18.25 3.52 1.24
N ASP A 303 -19.28 3.09 0.51
CA ASP A 303 -19.26 1.82 -0.22
C ASP A 303 -18.78 2.02 -1.67
N PHE A 304 -17.49 1.90 -1.92
CA PHE A 304 -16.91 2.00 -3.28
C PHE A 304 -17.22 0.81 -4.20
N THR A 305 -18.03 -0.14 -3.77
CA THR A 305 -18.62 -1.15 -4.66
C THR A 305 -19.93 -0.67 -5.28
N ASN A 306 -20.53 0.40 -4.73
CA ASN A 306 -21.69 1.07 -5.26
C ASN A 306 -21.28 2.15 -6.29
N PRO A 307 -21.68 2.04 -7.57
CA PRO A 307 -21.35 3.05 -8.59
C PRO A 307 -21.85 4.46 -8.26
N GLU A 308 -22.97 4.59 -7.56
CA GLU A 308 -23.52 5.87 -7.15
C GLU A 308 -22.62 6.55 -6.08
N THR A 309 -22.09 5.78 -5.15
CA THR A 309 -21.08 6.26 -4.19
C THR A 309 -19.83 6.75 -4.89
N VAL A 310 -19.33 5.97 -5.85
CA VAL A 310 -18.15 6.35 -6.66
C VAL A 310 -18.41 7.68 -7.38
N GLN A 311 -19.55 7.82 -8.04
CA GLN A 311 -19.93 9.06 -8.74
C GLN A 311 -20.01 10.24 -7.78
N TRP A 312 -20.74 10.10 -6.67
CA TRP A 312 -20.89 11.16 -5.66
C TRP A 312 -19.52 11.65 -5.16
N TYR A 313 -18.64 10.71 -4.85
CA TYR A 313 -17.31 11.01 -4.33
C TYR A 313 -16.42 11.69 -5.37
N GLN A 314 -16.45 11.21 -6.60
CA GLN A 314 -15.73 11.80 -7.72
C GLN A 314 -16.22 13.22 -8.07
N GLU A 315 -17.50 13.51 -7.90
CA GLU A 315 -18.05 14.87 -8.07
C GLU A 315 -17.48 15.84 -7.03
N LYS A 316 -17.39 15.41 -5.76
CA LYS A 316 -16.80 16.27 -4.71
C LYS A 316 -15.32 16.57 -4.98
N LEU A 317 -14.53 15.54 -5.33
CA LEU A 317 -13.13 15.70 -5.66
C LEU A 317 -12.91 16.44 -6.99
N GLY A 318 -13.75 16.20 -7.98
CA GLY A 318 -13.69 16.83 -9.29
C GLY A 318 -13.73 18.35 -9.20
N ASN A 319 -14.61 18.89 -8.37
CA ASN A 319 -14.73 20.34 -8.15
C ASN A 319 -13.41 20.96 -7.62
N LEU A 320 -12.68 20.25 -6.75
CA LEU A 320 -11.39 20.70 -6.22
C LEU A 320 -10.30 20.65 -7.29
N ILE A 321 -10.29 19.58 -8.07
CA ILE A 321 -9.31 19.36 -9.14
C ILE A 321 -9.52 20.44 -10.25
N GLU A 322 -10.74 20.72 -10.65
CA GLU A 322 -11.08 21.79 -11.60
C GLU A 322 -10.77 23.19 -11.06
N MET A 323 -10.76 23.35 -9.73
CA MET A 323 -10.33 24.60 -9.09
C MET A 323 -8.81 24.83 -9.25
N GLY A 324 -8.02 23.75 -9.41
CA GLY A 324 -6.55 23.81 -9.59
C GLY A 324 -5.74 22.94 -8.62
N VAL A 325 -6.40 22.10 -7.82
CA VAL A 325 -5.72 21.15 -6.94
C VAL A 325 -4.98 20.10 -7.77
N GLY A 326 -3.70 19.88 -7.50
CA GLY A 326 -2.82 19.02 -8.29
C GLY A 326 -2.84 17.55 -7.89
N ALA A 327 -3.06 17.24 -6.62
CA ALA A 327 -3.11 15.88 -6.09
C ALA A 327 -4.03 15.78 -4.88
N ILE A 328 -4.44 14.56 -4.57
CA ILE A 328 -5.26 14.23 -3.38
C ILE A 328 -4.50 13.23 -2.51
N LYS A 329 -4.37 13.51 -1.21
CA LYS A 329 -3.96 12.51 -0.22
C LYS A 329 -5.15 11.60 0.09
N VAL A 330 -4.95 10.31 -0.09
CA VAL A 330 -5.94 9.25 0.05
C VAL A 330 -5.63 8.53 1.36
N ASP A 331 -6.05 9.16 2.46
CA ASP A 331 -5.73 8.69 3.80
C ASP A 331 -6.74 7.66 4.31
N PHE A 332 -6.33 6.85 5.29
CA PHE A 332 -7.13 5.75 5.82
C PHE A 332 -7.50 4.68 4.77
N GLY A 333 -8.68 4.06 4.92
CA GLY A 333 -9.16 2.94 4.11
C GLY A 333 -9.04 1.59 4.79
N GLU A 334 -8.42 1.52 5.97
CA GLU A 334 -8.25 0.31 6.78
C GLU A 334 -9.50 -0.03 7.60
N GLY A 335 -10.34 0.97 7.93
CA GLY A 335 -11.52 0.83 8.76
C GLY A 335 -12.75 0.23 8.07
N ALA A 336 -12.60 -0.37 6.89
CA ALA A 336 -13.71 -1.03 6.22
C ALA A 336 -14.23 -2.21 7.04
N PRO A 337 -15.56 -2.31 7.35
CA PRO A 337 -16.07 -3.29 8.29
C PRO A 337 -16.05 -4.72 7.71
N LEU A 338 -15.66 -5.69 8.56
CA LEU A 338 -15.70 -7.13 8.25
C LEU A 338 -17.11 -7.70 8.36
N ASP A 339 -17.85 -7.30 9.39
CA ASP A 339 -19.26 -7.70 9.61
C ASP A 339 -20.18 -6.80 8.78
N ALA A 340 -20.08 -6.95 7.46
CA ALA A 340 -20.78 -6.10 6.53
C ALA A 340 -21.13 -6.82 5.24
N ILE A 341 -22.13 -6.29 4.56
CA ILE A 341 -22.52 -6.63 3.19
C ILE A 341 -22.39 -5.38 2.34
N TYR A 342 -21.61 -5.49 1.29
CA TYR A 342 -21.35 -4.42 0.34
C TYR A 342 -22.41 -4.43 -0.77
N ALA A 343 -22.54 -3.33 -1.49
CA ALA A 343 -23.56 -3.18 -2.54
C ALA A 343 -23.42 -4.21 -3.67
N ASN A 344 -22.22 -4.75 -3.91
CA ASN A 344 -21.97 -5.84 -4.84
C ASN A 344 -22.39 -7.24 -4.32
N GLY A 345 -22.99 -7.32 -3.13
CA GLY A 345 -23.44 -8.56 -2.49
C GLY A 345 -22.34 -9.36 -1.79
N ARG A 346 -21.09 -8.91 -1.78
CA ARG A 346 -19.98 -9.61 -1.11
C ARG A 346 -19.89 -9.22 0.36
N SER A 347 -19.45 -10.17 1.18
CA SER A 347 -19.21 -9.92 2.60
C SER A 347 -17.93 -9.13 2.85
N GLY A 348 -17.85 -8.51 4.02
CA GLY A 348 -16.65 -7.82 4.48
C GLY A 348 -15.41 -8.72 4.57
N LEU A 349 -15.58 -10.05 4.71
CA LEU A 349 -14.46 -10.99 4.66
C LEU A 349 -13.62 -10.82 3.38
N TYR A 350 -14.26 -10.55 2.24
CA TYR A 350 -13.59 -10.37 0.95
C TYR A 350 -13.39 -8.89 0.59
N GLU A 351 -14.26 -7.99 1.04
CA GLU A 351 -14.20 -6.59 0.62
C GLU A 351 -13.32 -5.72 1.52
N HIS A 352 -13.06 -6.11 2.75
CA HIS A 352 -12.19 -5.36 3.67
C HIS A 352 -10.80 -5.10 3.07
N ASN A 353 -10.10 -6.15 2.65
CA ASN A 353 -8.76 -6.00 2.05
C ASN A 353 -8.79 -5.36 0.66
N LEU A 354 -9.91 -5.44 -0.07
CA LEU A 354 -10.07 -4.79 -1.37
C LEU A 354 -10.49 -3.32 -1.27
N TYR A 355 -10.97 -2.88 -0.12
CA TYR A 355 -11.45 -1.52 0.08
C TYR A 355 -10.40 -0.46 -0.32
N PRO A 356 -9.13 -0.56 0.12
CA PRO A 356 -8.10 0.38 -0.31
C PRO A 356 -7.92 0.45 -1.82
N LEU A 357 -7.92 -0.69 -2.51
CA LEU A 357 -7.80 -0.73 -3.98
C LEU A 357 -8.94 0.02 -4.68
N ARG A 358 -10.18 -0.18 -4.21
CA ARG A 358 -11.35 0.51 -4.77
C ARG A 358 -11.31 2.01 -4.51
N TYR A 359 -10.95 2.39 -3.30
CA TYR A 359 -10.80 3.77 -2.86
C TYR A 359 -9.70 4.48 -3.66
N ASN A 360 -8.50 3.91 -3.74
CA ASN A 360 -7.39 4.44 -4.53
C ASN A 360 -7.77 4.63 -6.01
N LYS A 361 -8.43 3.60 -6.59
CA LYS A 361 -8.93 3.67 -7.97
C LYS A 361 -9.91 4.82 -8.17
N THR A 362 -10.88 4.98 -7.27
CA THR A 362 -11.91 6.02 -7.38
C THR A 362 -11.30 7.41 -7.45
N VAL A 363 -10.29 7.67 -6.60
CA VAL A 363 -9.61 8.98 -6.58
C VAL A 363 -8.68 9.14 -7.78
N ALA A 364 -7.90 8.12 -8.12
CA ALA A 364 -6.98 8.18 -9.26
C ALA A 364 -7.72 8.40 -10.58
N ASP A 365 -8.85 7.72 -10.79
CA ASP A 365 -9.64 7.82 -12.03
C ASP A 365 -10.14 9.25 -12.28
N ILE A 366 -10.61 9.97 -11.27
CA ILE A 366 -11.09 11.35 -11.45
C ILE A 366 -9.94 12.33 -11.72
N ILE A 367 -8.80 12.16 -11.04
CA ILE A 367 -7.61 12.98 -11.32
C ILE A 367 -7.12 12.74 -12.75
N LYS A 368 -7.03 11.49 -13.16
CA LYS A 368 -6.62 11.12 -14.53
C LYS A 368 -7.59 11.65 -15.58
N LYS A 369 -8.89 11.58 -15.30
CA LYS A 369 -9.93 12.09 -16.20
C LYS A 369 -9.82 13.60 -16.44
N LEU A 370 -9.53 14.38 -15.39
CA LEU A 370 -9.54 15.84 -15.46
C LEU A 370 -8.16 16.44 -15.78
N HIS A 371 -7.07 15.84 -15.32
CA HIS A 371 -5.70 16.34 -15.53
C HIS A 371 -4.89 15.53 -16.56
N GLY A 372 -5.31 14.31 -16.89
CA GLY A 372 -4.51 13.38 -17.72
C GLY A 372 -3.33 12.75 -16.96
N GLU A 373 -3.14 13.07 -15.69
CA GLU A 373 -2.04 12.61 -14.83
C GLU A 373 -2.56 11.56 -13.84
N ASN A 374 -1.77 10.51 -13.55
CA ASN A 374 -2.09 9.56 -12.50
C ASN A 374 -1.20 9.83 -11.28
N ILE A 375 -1.76 10.49 -10.28
CA ILE A 375 -1.05 10.86 -9.05
C ILE A 375 -2.02 10.98 -7.88
N ILE A 376 -1.87 10.09 -6.90
CA ILE A 376 -2.50 10.17 -5.59
C ILE A 376 -1.41 10.04 -4.52
N TRP A 377 -1.74 10.33 -3.28
CA TRP A 377 -0.87 10.07 -2.12
C TRP A 377 -1.62 9.18 -1.15
N ALA A 378 -1.47 7.84 -1.30
CA ALA A 378 -2.32 6.86 -0.63
C ALA A 378 -1.62 6.15 0.54
N ARG A 379 -2.39 5.82 1.61
CA ARG A 379 -1.89 5.09 2.79
C ARG A 379 -2.07 3.58 2.64
N SER A 380 -3.29 3.13 2.55
CA SER A 380 -3.62 1.71 2.51
C SER A 380 -3.60 1.12 1.09
N ALA A 381 -3.33 -0.18 0.99
CA ALA A 381 -3.29 -0.87 -0.30
C ALA A 381 -3.54 -2.38 -0.18
N TRP A 382 -3.93 -2.98 -1.28
CA TRP A 382 -3.93 -4.41 -1.56
C TRP A 382 -3.30 -4.66 -2.94
N ALA A 383 -3.12 -5.95 -3.32
CA ALA A 383 -2.61 -6.31 -4.64
C ALA A 383 -3.42 -5.63 -5.75
N GLY A 384 -2.76 -4.93 -6.66
CA GLY A 384 -3.37 -4.12 -7.71
C GLY A 384 -3.35 -2.61 -7.44
N SER A 385 -3.16 -2.16 -6.19
CA SER A 385 -3.09 -0.74 -5.85
C SER A 385 -1.85 -0.04 -6.41
N GLN A 386 -0.77 -0.78 -6.71
CA GLN A 386 0.44 -0.24 -7.34
C GLN A 386 0.18 0.47 -8.67
N ARG A 387 -0.94 0.19 -9.34
CA ARG A 387 -1.39 0.88 -10.56
C ARG A 387 -1.66 2.38 -10.34
N TYR A 388 -1.96 2.74 -9.12
CA TYR A 388 -2.36 4.09 -8.72
C TYR A 388 -1.27 4.71 -7.84
N PRO A 389 -0.20 5.28 -8.46
CA PRO A 389 0.88 5.88 -7.70
C PRO A 389 0.41 7.15 -6.97
N LEU A 390 0.97 7.46 -5.81
CA LEU A 390 1.94 6.67 -5.06
C LEU A 390 1.39 6.31 -3.68
N HIS A 391 2.20 5.58 -2.92
CA HIS A 391 1.88 5.21 -1.53
C HIS A 391 2.99 5.68 -0.58
N TRP A 392 2.63 5.96 0.68
CA TRP A 392 3.63 6.32 1.71
C TRP A 392 3.57 5.36 2.91
N GLY A 393 4.61 5.38 3.75
CA GLY A 393 4.83 4.45 4.85
C GLY A 393 3.92 4.62 6.08
N GLY A 394 2.95 5.56 6.03
CA GLY A 394 2.08 5.85 7.17
C GLY A 394 2.76 6.63 8.29
N ASP A 395 2.23 6.53 9.50
CA ASP A 395 2.46 7.41 10.65
C ASP A 395 3.64 6.92 11.51
N ALA A 396 4.87 6.94 10.97
CA ALA A 396 6.05 6.47 11.69
C ALA A 396 6.29 7.27 12.98
N ALA A 397 6.57 6.58 14.10
CA ALA A 397 7.00 7.24 15.30
C ALA A 397 8.30 8.02 15.08
N THR A 398 8.44 9.13 15.78
CA THR A 398 9.61 10.01 15.71
C THR A 398 10.72 9.45 16.62
N THR A 399 11.21 8.25 16.27
CA THR A 399 12.18 7.47 17.04
C THR A 399 13.17 6.76 16.09
N GLU A 400 14.27 6.23 16.66
CA GLU A 400 15.23 5.41 15.91
C GLU A 400 14.56 4.13 15.37
N THR A 401 13.69 3.51 16.16
CA THR A 401 12.96 2.30 15.77
C THR A 401 11.94 2.59 14.66
N GLY A 402 11.27 3.75 14.71
CA GLY A 402 10.39 4.23 13.65
C GLY A 402 11.15 4.45 12.35
N PHE A 403 12.34 5.03 12.43
CA PHE A 403 13.20 5.22 11.25
C PHE A 403 13.67 3.88 10.67
N GLU A 404 14.16 2.97 11.51
CA GLU A 404 14.58 1.62 11.08
C GLU A 404 13.42 0.84 10.44
N GLY A 405 12.24 0.88 11.09
CA GLY A 405 11.02 0.26 10.57
C GLY A 405 10.61 0.83 9.21
N THR A 406 10.70 2.15 9.04
CA THR A 406 10.41 2.85 7.78
C THR A 406 11.33 2.40 6.65
N ILE A 407 12.64 2.25 6.90
CA ILE A 407 13.57 1.74 5.91
C ILE A 407 13.19 0.32 5.47
N ARG A 408 12.91 -0.57 6.43
CA ARG A 408 12.51 -1.95 6.15
C ARG A 408 11.19 -2.01 5.37
N SER A 409 10.21 -1.20 5.76
CA SER A 409 8.91 -1.10 5.09
C SER A 409 9.04 -0.69 3.63
N GLY A 410 9.83 0.36 3.34
CA GLY A 410 10.07 0.84 1.99
C GLY A 410 10.76 -0.21 1.10
N LEU A 411 11.76 -0.92 1.64
CA LEU A 411 12.42 -2.02 0.92
C LEU A 411 11.47 -3.21 0.69
N SER A 412 10.66 -3.55 1.67
CA SER A 412 9.72 -4.67 1.60
C SER A 412 8.60 -4.44 0.59
N ILE A 413 8.02 -3.24 0.56
CA ILE A 413 6.94 -2.92 -0.39
C ILE A 413 7.46 -2.87 -1.83
N GLY A 414 8.69 -2.41 -2.06
CA GLY A 414 9.35 -2.48 -3.37
C GLY A 414 9.47 -3.91 -3.88
N LEU A 415 9.79 -4.86 -2.99
CA LEU A 415 9.83 -6.30 -3.29
C LEU A 415 8.43 -6.94 -3.42
N SER A 416 7.37 -6.15 -3.29
CA SER A 416 5.98 -6.56 -3.50
C SER A 416 5.34 -5.88 -4.72
N GLY A 417 6.15 -5.25 -5.58
CA GLY A 417 5.72 -4.69 -6.87
C GLY A 417 5.32 -3.21 -6.88
N PHE A 418 5.63 -2.46 -5.81
CA PHE A 418 5.38 -1.02 -5.73
C PHE A 418 6.64 -0.23 -6.08
N CYS A 419 6.63 0.46 -7.22
CA CYS A 419 7.79 1.23 -7.70
C CYS A 419 7.89 2.62 -7.09
N PHE A 420 6.76 3.22 -6.70
CA PHE A 420 6.67 4.61 -6.23
C PHE A 420 6.23 4.63 -4.78
N TRP A 421 7.13 5.11 -3.93
CA TRP A 421 6.92 5.10 -2.49
C TRP A 421 7.55 6.32 -1.84
N SER A 422 7.00 6.73 -0.71
CA SER A 422 7.47 7.80 0.13
C SER A 422 7.36 7.46 1.61
N ASN A 423 7.82 8.34 2.45
CA ASN A 423 7.67 8.29 3.90
C ASN A 423 7.58 9.69 4.47
N ASP A 424 7.14 9.81 5.72
CA ASP A 424 7.13 11.07 6.44
C ASP A 424 8.53 11.34 6.99
N ILE A 425 9.28 12.20 6.27
CA ILE A 425 10.69 12.49 6.57
C ILE A 425 10.79 13.19 7.92
N GLY A 426 11.48 12.56 8.85
CA GLY A 426 11.65 13.02 10.22
C GLY A 426 10.77 12.30 11.23
N GLY A 427 9.80 11.49 10.79
CA GLY A 427 8.76 10.86 11.62
C GLY A 427 7.53 11.75 11.75
N PHE A 428 6.39 11.12 12.09
CA PHE A 428 5.08 11.77 12.05
C PHE A 428 4.58 12.24 13.42
N VAL A 429 4.75 11.42 14.47
CA VAL A 429 3.94 11.50 15.70
C VAL A 429 4.25 12.72 16.57
N THR A 430 5.54 13.09 16.66
CA THR A 430 6.00 14.25 17.44
C THR A 430 7.00 15.08 16.65
N GLN A 431 7.29 16.29 17.12
CA GLN A 431 8.37 17.09 16.53
C GLN A 431 9.66 16.28 16.48
N SER A 432 10.31 16.26 15.32
CA SER A 432 11.56 15.51 15.14
C SER A 432 12.72 16.17 15.87
N PRO A 433 13.48 15.44 16.71
CA PRO A 433 14.77 15.92 17.17
C PRO A 433 15.71 16.18 15.98
N GLU A 434 16.47 17.26 16.00
CA GLU A 434 17.34 17.65 14.87
C GLU A 434 18.27 16.50 14.44
N SER A 435 18.85 15.76 15.39
CA SER A 435 19.78 14.66 15.13
C SER A 435 19.13 13.50 14.35
N LEU A 436 17.88 13.17 14.67
CA LEU A 436 17.10 12.15 13.97
C LEU A 436 16.70 12.65 12.58
N TYR A 437 16.21 13.89 12.51
CA TYR A 437 15.78 14.50 11.26
C TYR A 437 16.95 14.60 10.26
N ARG A 438 18.16 14.99 10.71
CA ARG A 438 19.37 15.01 9.87
C ARG A 438 19.69 13.66 9.25
N ARG A 439 19.48 12.56 9.96
CA ARG A 439 19.73 11.20 9.45
C ARG A 439 18.61 10.70 8.54
N TRP A 440 17.38 11.12 8.80
CA TRP A 440 16.23 10.73 7.98
C TRP A 440 16.22 11.42 6.61
N LEU A 441 16.70 12.67 6.54
CA LEU A 441 16.72 13.48 5.30
C LEU A 441 17.36 12.77 4.10
N PRO A 442 18.61 12.23 4.18
CA PRO A 442 19.22 11.56 3.03
C PRO A 442 18.42 10.36 2.55
N PHE A 443 17.91 9.54 3.47
CA PHE A 443 17.07 8.42 3.13
C PHE A 443 15.79 8.88 2.45
N GLY A 444 15.06 9.82 3.04
CA GLY A 444 13.79 10.31 2.53
C GLY A 444 13.91 11.01 1.17
N PHE A 445 15.00 11.77 0.95
CA PHE A 445 15.24 12.41 -0.36
C PHE A 445 15.75 11.45 -1.44
N LEU A 446 16.28 10.29 -1.08
CA LEU A 446 16.71 9.26 -2.04
C LEU A 446 15.63 8.21 -2.36
N THR A 447 14.47 8.26 -1.72
CA THR A 447 13.29 7.49 -2.17
C THR A 447 12.72 8.10 -3.46
N SER A 448 11.88 7.36 -4.19
CA SER A 448 11.30 7.84 -5.45
C SER A 448 10.58 9.19 -5.26
N HIS A 449 9.77 9.30 -4.23
CA HIS A 449 9.04 10.53 -3.86
C HIS A 449 9.41 10.95 -2.45
N SER A 450 9.40 12.25 -2.17
CA SER A 450 9.93 12.81 -0.94
C SER A 450 8.98 13.86 -0.36
N ARG A 451 8.38 13.56 0.80
CA ARG A 451 7.50 14.46 1.54
C ARG A 451 8.04 14.69 2.95
N VAL A 452 8.21 15.93 3.30
CA VAL A 452 8.38 16.37 4.69
C VAL A 452 6.98 16.51 5.29
N HIS A 453 6.70 15.77 6.37
CA HIS A 453 5.38 15.76 7.01
C HIS A 453 5.49 15.23 8.44
N GLY A 454 4.63 15.71 9.33
CA GLY A 454 4.56 15.27 10.72
C GLY A 454 4.14 16.39 11.66
N ALA A 455 4.29 16.15 12.97
CA ALA A 455 4.02 17.15 13.99
C ALA A 455 4.91 18.39 13.82
N PRO A 456 4.33 19.61 13.86
CA PRO A 456 5.07 20.85 13.62
C PRO A 456 6.08 21.18 14.74
N PRO A 457 7.13 21.96 14.42
CA PRO A 457 7.50 22.39 13.08
C PRO A 457 8.23 21.32 12.29
N THR A 458 7.99 21.27 10.96
CA THR A 458 8.70 20.39 10.03
C THR A 458 9.61 21.17 9.10
N GLU A 459 9.35 22.46 8.94
CA GLU A 459 10.07 23.33 8.04
C GLU A 459 11.49 23.60 8.57
N PRO A 460 12.53 23.53 7.70
CA PRO A 460 13.93 23.53 8.14
C PRO A 460 14.39 24.80 8.84
N TRP A 461 13.81 25.96 8.53
CA TRP A 461 14.21 27.24 9.16
C TRP A 461 13.91 27.33 10.66
N TYR A 462 13.01 26.49 11.19
CA TYR A 462 12.75 26.41 12.63
C TYR A 462 13.86 25.69 13.42
N TYR A 463 14.72 24.94 12.72
CA TYR A 463 15.89 24.26 13.28
C TYR A 463 17.19 25.08 13.13
N GLY A 464 17.09 26.34 12.65
CA GLY A 464 18.19 27.22 12.49
C GLY A 464 18.87 27.18 11.11
N LYS A 465 19.83 28.09 10.92
CA LYS A 465 20.47 28.32 9.61
C LYS A 465 21.27 27.11 9.14
N GLU A 466 22.05 26.51 10.02
CA GLU A 466 22.89 25.36 9.66
C GLU A 466 22.06 24.18 9.19
N PHE A 467 20.95 23.88 9.88
CA PHE A 467 20.02 22.83 9.48
C PHE A 467 19.32 23.17 8.15
N THR A 468 18.91 24.42 7.96
CA THR A 468 18.32 24.88 6.70
C THR A 468 19.27 24.69 5.52
N ASP A 469 20.55 25.02 5.71
CA ASP A 469 21.60 24.84 4.69
C ASP A 469 21.85 23.33 4.41
N TYR A 470 21.79 22.49 5.43
CA TYR A 470 21.91 21.04 5.27
C TYR A 470 20.70 20.46 4.52
N PHE A 471 19.49 20.82 4.92
CA PHE A 471 18.25 20.42 4.25
C PHE A 471 18.27 20.81 2.77
N ARG A 472 18.64 22.05 2.46
CA ARG A 472 18.77 22.52 1.08
C ARG A 472 19.72 21.66 0.26
N ARG A 473 20.90 21.31 0.79
CA ARG A 473 21.85 20.41 0.08
C ARG A 473 21.25 19.03 -0.21
N CYS A 474 20.50 18.45 0.73
CA CYS A 474 19.82 17.18 0.50
C CYS A 474 18.74 17.30 -0.59
N ALA A 475 17.94 18.37 -0.56
CA ALA A 475 16.94 18.65 -1.58
C ALA A 475 17.61 18.88 -2.95
N GLU A 476 18.67 19.68 -3.05
CA GLU A 476 19.41 19.90 -4.29
C GLU A 476 19.99 18.60 -4.87
N LEU A 477 20.47 17.68 -4.01
CA LEU A 477 20.93 16.37 -4.45
C LEU A 477 19.77 15.56 -5.08
N LYS A 478 18.59 15.57 -4.46
CA LYS A 478 17.38 14.97 -5.04
C LYS A 478 17.11 15.48 -6.44
N TYR A 479 17.12 16.81 -6.63
CA TYR A 479 16.84 17.41 -7.94
C TYR A 479 17.93 17.13 -8.97
N LYS A 480 19.19 17.03 -8.57
CA LYS A 480 20.29 16.59 -9.45
C LYS A 480 20.10 15.12 -9.93
N LEU A 481 19.57 14.26 -9.05
CA LEU A 481 19.31 12.84 -9.36
C LEU A 481 17.97 12.61 -10.04
N MET A 482 17.04 13.56 -9.97
CA MET A 482 15.68 13.40 -10.49
C MET A 482 15.63 12.96 -11.97
N PRO A 483 16.43 13.51 -12.91
CA PRO A 483 16.40 13.04 -14.29
C PRO A 483 16.77 11.56 -14.41
N TYR A 484 17.73 11.09 -13.61
CA TYR A 484 18.14 9.68 -13.57
C TYR A 484 17.01 8.81 -13.00
N VAL A 485 16.48 9.17 -11.82
CA VAL A 485 15.39 8.42 -11.18
C VAL A 485 14.17 8.35 -12.09
N TYR A 486 13.77 9.47 -12.69
CA TYR A 486 12.64 9.53 -13.63
C TYR A 486 12.85 8.65 -14.86
N ALA A 487 14.06 8.68 -15.43
CA ALA A 487 14.38 7.85 -16.59
C ALA A 487 14.39 6.35 -16.26
N GLN A 488 14.86 5.96 -15.07
CA GLN A 488 14.85 4.57 -14.61
C GLN A 488 13.45 4.08 -14.21
N SER A 489 12.50 4.99 -13.97
CA SER A 489 11.11 4.66 -13.64
C SER A 489 10.24 4.37 -14.87
N LYS A 490 10.71 4.73 -16.07
CA LYS A 490 10.06 4.41 -17.36
C LYS A 490 10.38 2.98 -17.82
#